data_f45d66be0a719b18b67a2a326a8685d3
#
_entry.id   f45d66be0a719b18b67a2a326a8685d3
#
_cell.length_a   1.000
_cell.length_b   1.000
_cell.length_c   1.000
_cell.angle_alpha   90.00
_cell.angle_beta   90.00
_cell.angle_gamma   90.00
#
_symmetry.space_group_name_H-M   'P 1'
#
loop_
_entity.id
_entity.type
_entity.pdbx_description
1 polymer ?
#
loop_
_entity_poly.entity_id
_entity_poly.type
_entity_poly.pdbx_seq_one_letter_code
_entity_poly.pdbx_strand_id
1 'polypeptide(L)'
;MKRVEFMKWIIFVSLFLVSGIVKAQHLPQWLEKAVVYQIYPASFKDSDGDGIGDLKGIESQLDYIKSIGVNTIWISPVFSSEFFDGGYDVTDFYSVDERYGTNSQLVSLVQKVHEKGMKIFMDLVAGHTSDKHPWFLQ
;
A
#
# COMPACT_ATOMS: atom_id res chain seq x y z
N MET A 1 9.58 45.33 31.94
CA MET A 1 8.23 45.11 31.34
C MET A 1 8.23 45.21 29.83
N LYS A 2 8.72 46.26 29.19
CA LYS A 2 8.65 46.47 27.71
C LYS A 2 9.35 45.37 26.87
N ARG A 3 10.43 44.79 27.34
CA ARG A 3 11.21 43.76 26.60
C ARG A 3 10.48 42.42 26.48
N VAL A 4 9.73 42.00 27.48
CA VAL A 4 8.97 40.75 27.50
C VAL A 4 7.74 40.87 26.56
N GLU A 5 7.09 42.00 26.52
CA GLU A 5 5.99 42.22 25.60
C GLU A 5 6.45 42.26 24.14
N PHE A 6 7.60 42.86 23.84
CA PHE A 6 8.20 42.84 22.50
C PHE A 6 8.56 41.45 22.04
N MET A 7 9.14 40.59 22.94
CA MET A 7 9.42 39.18 22.65
C MET A 7 8.15 38.38 22.35
N LYS A 8 7.08 38.59 23.07
CA LYS A 8 5.79 37.94 22.83
C LYS A 8 5.24 38.26 21.41
N TRP A 9 5.38 39.52 21.01
CA TRP A 9 4.98 39.96 19.66
C TRP A 9 5.83 39.31 18.56
N ILE A 10 7.12 39.17 18.74
CA ILE A 10 8.00 38.52 17.77
C ILE A 10 7.64 37.03 17.65
N ILE A 11 7.38 36.33 18.76
CA ILE A 11 6.95 34.94 18.74
C ILE A 11 5.59 34.79 18.06
N PHE A 12 4.65 35.68 18.33
CA PHE A 12 3.31 35.66 17.72
C PHE A 12 3.36 35.90 16.21
N VAL A 13 4.14 36.86 15.74
CA VAL A 13 4.35 37.17 14.32
C VAL A 13 5.10 36.05 13.61
N SER A 14 6.09 35.43 14.24
CA SER A 14 6.83 34.28 13.66
C SER A 14 5.94 33.05 13.56
N LEU A 15 5.06 32.76 14.52
CA LEU A 15 4.06 31.69 14.40
C LEU A 15 3.07 31.93 13.24
N PHE A 16 2.66 33.18 13.02
CA PHE A 16 1.75 33.54 11.93
C PHE A 16 2.41 33.45 10.54
N LEU A 17 3.71 33.73 10.45
CA LEU A 17 4.49 33.61 9.21
C LEU A 17 4.74 32.15 8.82
N VAL A 18 4.85 31.24 9.78
CA VAL A 18 5.03 29.78 9.52
C VAL A 18 3.73 29.13 9.07
N SER A 19 2.58 29.57 9.56
CA SER A 19 1.28 29.02 9.15
C SER A 19 0.88 29.33 7.69
N GLY A 20 1.50 30.34 7.06
CA GLY A 20 1.23 30.71 5.65
C GLY A 20 1.96 29.88 4.60
N ILE A 21 2.86 28.95 5.00
CA ILE A 21 3.72 28.21 4.05
C ILE A 21 3.20 26.80 3.77
N VAL A 22 2.21 26.30 4.50
CA VAL A 22 1.61 24.99 4.23
C VAL A 22 0.71 25.12 3.00
N LYS A 23 1.31 24.99 1.82
CA LYS A 23 0.53 24.75 0.59
C LYS A 23 -0.09 23.37 0.72
N ALA A 24 -1.41 23.30 0.71
CA ALA A 24 -2.10 22.01 0.51
C ALA A 24 -1.56 21.40 -0.78
N GLN A 25 -0.93 20.22 -0.68
CA GLN A 25 -0.53 19.50 -1.89
C GLN A 25 -1.82 19.08 -2.61
N HIS A 26 -1.97 19.51 -3.86
CA HIS A 26 -3.03 18.97 -4.70
C HIS A 26 -2.81 17.48 -4.87
N LEU A 27 -3.88 16.72 -4.67
CA LEU A 27 -3.85 15.29 -4.97
C LEU A 27 -3.45 15.08 -6.43
N PRO A 28 -2.67 14.04 -6.74
CA PRO A 28 -2.41 13.69 -8.13
C PRO A 28 -3.72 13.50 -8.89
N GLN A 29 -3.82 14.03 -10.10
CA GLN A 29 -5.05 14.01 -10.91
C GLN A 29 -5.64 12.60 -11.09
N TRP A 30 -4.79 11.58 -11.16
CA TRP A 30 -5.23 10.19 -11.27
C TRP A 30 -5.98 9.71 -10.02
N LEU A 31 -5.62 10.21 -8.82
CA LEU A 31 -6.23 9.82 -7.56
C LEU A 31 -7.65 10.43 -7.40
N GLU A 32 -7.88 11.62 -7.96
CA GLU A 32 -9.22 12.25 -7.98
C GLU A 32 -10.25 11.40 -8.74
N LYS A 33 -9.79 10.59 -9.70
CA LYS A 33 -10.63 9.75 -10.56
C LYS A 33 -10.42 8.26 -10.29
N ALA A 34 -9.77 7.91 -9.17
CA ALA A 34 -9.50 6.51 -8.84
C ALA A 34 -10.79 5.78 -8.46
N VAL A 35 -11.04 4.68 -9.15
CA VAL A 35 -11.99 3.64 -8.75
C VAL A 35 -11.17 2.47 -8.28
N VAL A 36 -11.09 2.31 -6.96
CA VAL A 36 -10.20 1.35 -6.31
C VAL A 36 -10.93 0.03 -6.07
N TYR A 37 -10.30 -1.07 -6.45
CA TYR A 37 -10.74 -2.42 -6.12
C TYR A 37 -9.71 -3.08 -5.21
N GLN A 38 -10.10 -3.33 -3.96
CA GLN A 38 -9.26 -4.04 -3.02
C GLN A 38 -9.34 -5.54 -3.24
N ILE A 39 -8.20 -6.21 -3.28
CA ILE A 39 -8.06 -7.64 -3.46
C ILE A 39 -7.37 -8.23 -2.23
N TYR A 40 -8.03 -9.16 -1.56
CA TYR A 40 -7.40 -10.09 -0.64
C TYR A 40 -7.01 -11.34 -1.45
N PRO A 41 -5.71 -11.57 -1.72
CA PRO A 41 -5.28 -12.57 -2.70
C PRO A 41 -5.83 -13.95 -2.41
N ALA A 42 -5.72 -14.43 -1.17
CA ALA A 42 -6.09 -15.80 -0.78
C ALA A 42 -7.52 -16.20 -1.17
N SER A 43 -8.46 -15.24 -1.22
CA SER A 43 -9.88 -15.51 -1.52
C SER A 43 -10.31 -15.05 -2.91
N PHE A 44 -9.40 -14.53 -3.73
CA PHE A 44 -9.79 -13.91 -5.00
C PHE A 44 -9.84 -14.90 -6.17
N LYS A 45 -8.71 -15.48 -6.52
CA LYS A 45 -8.62 -16.44 -7.65
C LYS A 45 -7.40 -17.35 -7.48
N ASP A 46 -7.68 -18.61 -7.32
CA ASP A 46 -6.73 -19.70 -7.34
C ASP A 46 -6.37 -20.05 -8.80
N SER A 47 -5.08 -20.07 -9.15
CA SER A 47 -4.61 -20.36 -10.50
C SER A 47 -4.05 -21.76 -10.67
N ASP A 48 -3.69 -22.46 -9.59
CA ASP A 48 -3.03 -23.77 -9.63
C ASP A 48 -3.83 -24.90 -8.96
N GLY A 49 -4.92 -24.56 -8.27
CA GLY A 49 -5.87 -25.54 -7.71
C GLY A 49 -5.53 -25.99 -6.30
N ASP A 50 -4.70 -25.26 -5.58
CA ASP A 50 -4.33 -25.57 -4.19
C ASP A 50 -5.37 -25.11 -3.15
N GLY A 51 -6.37 -24.35 -3.57
CA GLY A 51 -7.43 -23.81 -2.73
C GLY A 51 -7.16 -22.39 -2.22
N ILE A 52 -6.02 -21.79 -2.56
CA ILE A 52 -5.60 -20.46 -2.17
C ILE A 52 -5.47 -19.58 -3.42
N GLY A 53 -6.06 -18.39 -3.42
CA GLY A 53 -5.87 -17.43 -4.50
C GLY A 53 -4.46 -16.85 -4.50
N ASP A 54 -3.93 -16.53 -5.69
CA ASP A 54 -2.53 -16.19 -5.90
C ASP A 54 -2.33 -15.03 -6.89
N LEU A 55 -1.08 -14.58 -7.08
CA LEU A 55 -0.72 -13.46 -7.96
C LEU A 55 -1.04 -13.75 -9.43
N LYS A 56 -0.90 -14.99 -9.90
CA LYS A 56 -1.28 -15.38 -11.27
C LYS A 56 -2.78 -15.37 -11.45
N GLY A 57 -3.52 -15.78 -10.45
CA GLY A 57 -4.97 -15.68 -10.42
C GLY A 57 -5.43 -14.23 -10.57
N ILE A 58 -4.83 -13.30 -9.82
CA ILE A 58 -5.11 -11.87 -9.96
C ILE A 58 -4.77 -11.40 -11.39
N GLU A 59 -3.59 -11.75 -11.89
CA GLU A 59 -3.14 -11.38 -13.23
C GLU A 59 -4.12 -11.86 -14.31
N SER A 60 -4.66 -13.07 -14.18
CA SER A 60 -5.61 -13.65 -15.12
C SER A 60 -6.96 -12.90 -15.18
N GLN A 61 -7.27 -12.12 -14.16
CA GLN A 61 -8.55 -11.39 -14.03
C GLN A 61 -8.44 -9.88 -14.32
N LEU A 62 -7.30 -9.39 -14.77
CA LEU A 62 -7.10 -7.95 -15.00
C LEU A 62 -8.06 -7.36 -16.02
N ASP A 63 -8.46 -8.12 -17.07
CA ASP A 63 -9.42 -7.65 -18.06
C ASP A 63 -10.82 -7.56 -17.48
N TYR A 64 -11.21 -8.51 -16.64
CA TYR A 64 -12.48 -8.46 -15.91
C TYR A 64 -12.50 -7.24 -14.97
N ILE A 65 -11.46 -7.06 -14.14
CA ILE A 65 -11.35 -5.94 -13.20
C ILE A 65 -11.47 -4.60 -13.96
N LYS A 66 -10.77 -4.47 -15.08
CA LYS A 66 -10.86 -3.27 -15.92
C LYS A 66 -12.25 -3.07 -16.53
N SER A 67 -12.91 -4.14 -16.96
CA SER A 67 -14.23 -4.10 -17.64
C SER A 67 -15.34 -3.56 -16.73
N ILE A 68 -15.20 -3.70 -15.41
CA ILE A 68 -16.19 -3.19 -14.43
C ILE A 68 -15.90 -1.73 -14.01
N GLY A 69 -14.98 -1.04 -14.71
CA GLY A 69 -14.69 0.38 -14.51
C GLY A 69 -13.61 0.68 -13.48
N VAL A 70 -12.93 -0.34 -12.93
CA VAL A 70 -11.80 -0.18 -12.01
C VAL A 70 -10.57 0.31 -12.77
N ASN A 71 -9.88 1.28 -12.21
CA ASN A 71 -8.63 1.80 -12.76
C ASN A 71 -7.45 1.74 -11.78
N THR A 72 -7.71 1.27 -10.56
CA THR A 72 -6.70 1.19 -9.51
C THR A 72 -6.94 -0.07 -8.68
N ILE A 73 -5.91 -0.89 -8.52
CA ILE A 73 -5.94 -2.10 -7.69
C ILE A 73 -5.22 -1.82 -6.37
N TRP A 74 -5.82 -2.26 -5.28
CA TRP A 74 -5.20 -2.30 -3.96
C TRP A 74 -5.07 -3.74 -3.52
N ILE A 75 -3.85 -4.23 -3.32
CA ILE A 75 -3.59 -5.60 -2.87
C ILE A 75 -3.30 -5.59 -1.37
N SER A 76 -4.04 -6.40 -0.61
CA SER A 76 -3.74 -6.72 0.79
C SER A 76 -2.38 -7.40 0.89
N PRO A 77 -1.73 -7.47 2.08
CA PRO A 77 -0.35 -7.88 2.20
C PRO A 77 -0.07 -9.23 1.53
N VAL A 78 1.02 -9.29 0.76
CA VAL A 78 1.51 -10.50 0.07
C VAL A 78 2.89 -10.92 0.53
N PHE A 79 3.43 -10.25 1.55
CA PHE A 79 4.74 -10.55 2.10
C PHE A 79 4.73 -11.82 2.94
N SER A 80 5.91 -12.41 3.14
CA SER A 80 6.07 -13.59 3.98
C SER A 80 5.49 -13.37 5.38
N SER A 81 4.67 -14.32 5.83
CA SER A 81 3.90 -14.24 7.06
C SER A 81 3.60 -15.63 7.60
N GLU A 82 3.41 -15.76 8.92
CA GLU A 82 2.86 -16.97 9.55
C GLU A 82 1.33 -17.06 9.40
N PHE A 83 0.68 -16.00 8.89
CA PHE A 83 -0.77 -15.89 8.68
C PHE A 83 -1.63 -16.03 9.94
N PHE A 84 -1.10 -15.65 11.08
CA PHE A 84 -1.90 -15.50 12.30
C PHE A 84 -2.87 -14.31 12.21
N ASP A 85 -2.55 -13.33 11.36
CA ASP A 85 -3.35 -12.13 11.13
C ASP A 85 -3.55 -11.85 9.63
N GLY A 86 -3.90 -12.89 8.86
CA GLY A 86 -4.26 -12.73 7.44
C GLY A 86 -3.19 -12.12 6.54
N GLY A 87 -1.91 -12.22 6.92
CA GLY A 87 -0.76 -11.66 6.21
C GLY A 87 -0.26 -10.33 6.79
N TYR A 88 -0.93 -9.77 7.80
CA TYR A 88 -0.47 -8.54 8.46
C TYR A 88 0.64 -8.79 9.49
N ASP A 89 0.85 -10.03 9.92
CA ASP A 89 1.95 -10.48 10.78
C ASP A 89 3.20 -10.79 9.92
N VAL A 90 3.79 -9.76 9.29
CA VAL A 90 4.89 -9.90 8.33
C VAL A 90 6.16 -10.39 9.00
N THR A 91 6.77 -11.44 8.43
CA THR A 91 8.06 -12.01 8.86
C THR A 91 9.22 -11.57 7.99
N ASP A 92 8.97 -11.22 6.71
CA ASP A 92 9.96 -10.67 5.79
C ASP A 92 9.27 -9.73 4.78
N PHE A 93 9.66 -8.45 4.80
CA PHE A 93 9.12 -7.41 3.89
C PHE A 93 9.73 -7.45 2.48
N TYR A 94 10.74 -8.29 2.23
CA TYR A 94 11.46 -8.32 0.94
C TYR A 94 11.06 -9.52 0.08
N SER A 95 10.29 -10.45 0.65
CA SER A 95 9.88 -11.68 -0.03
C SER A 95 8.36 -11.78 -0.13
N VAL A 96 7.86 -12.12 -1.31
CA VAL A 96 6.48 -12.56 -1.47
C VAL A 96 6.33 -13.93 -0.80
N ASP A 97 5.25 -14.12 -0.08
CA ASP A 97 4.92 -15.41 0.54
C ASP A 97 4.71 -16.49 -0.53
N GLU A 98 5.25 -17.69 -0.30
CA GLU A 98 5.22 -18.80 -1.25
C GLU A 98 3.80 -19.20 -1.68
N ARG A 99 2.81 -19.05 -0.80
CA ARG A 99 1.39 -19.33 -1.12
C ARG A 99 0.81 -18.40 -2.17
N TYR A 100 1.37 -17.22 -2.33
CA TYR A 100 0.93 -16.24 -3.34
C TYR A 100 1.78 -16.24 -4.59
N GLY A 101 3.00 -16.83 -4.52
CA GLY A 101 3.93 -16.94 -5.63
C GLY A 101 5.32 -16.40 -5.32
N THR A 102 5.90 -15.65 -6.25
CA THR A 102 7.29 -15.18 -6.18
C THR A 102 7.40 -13.67 -6.40
N ASN A 103 8.54 -13.08 -6.01
CA ASN A 103 8.84 -11.68 -6.30
C ASN A 103 8.77 -11.37 -7.81
N SER A 104 9.22 -12.28 -8.67
CA SER A 104 9.15 -12.11 -10.12
C SER A 104 7.72 -12.11 -10.64
N GLN A 105 6.83 -12.89 -10.04
CA GLN A 105 5.40 -12.87 -10.39
C GLN A 105 4.72 -11.57 -9.93
N LEU A 106 5.10 -11.02 -8.77
CA LEU A 106 4.63 -9.71 -8.34
C LEU A 106 5.08 -8.61 -9.32
N VAL A 107 6.34 -8.65 -9.76
CA VAL A 107 6.84 -7.69 -10.77
C VAL A 107 6.07 -7.83 -12.09
N SER A 108 5.80 -9.06 -12.54
CA SER A 108 4.99 -9.33 -13.74
C SER A 108 3.58 -8.73 -13.61
N LEU A 109 2.92 -8.98 -12.49
CA LEU A 109 1.59 -8.44 -12.21
C LEU A 109 1.57 -6.91 -12.28
N VAL A 110 2.54 -6.24 -11.63
CA VAL A 110 2.68 -4.77 -11.65
C VAL A 110 2.84 -4.26 -13.09
N GLN A 111 3.70 -4.90 -13.89
CA GLN A 111 3.90 -4.53 -15.29
C GLN A 111 2.60 -4.65 -16.10
N LYS A 112 1.89 -5.77 -15.98
CA LYS A 112 0.63 -6.01 -16.71
C LYS A 112 -0.50 -5.07 -16.29
N VAL A 113 -0.57 -4.69 -15.02
CA VAL A 113 -1.50 -3.65 -14.55
C VAL A 113 -1.20 -2.31 -15.23
N HIS A 114 0.08 -1.94 -15.30
CA HIS A 114 0.50 -0.70 -15.93
C HIS A 114 0.27 -0.72 -17.46
N GLU A 115 0.54 -1.84 -18.13
CA GLU A 115 0.26 -2.02 -19.58
C GLU A 115 -1.22 -1.83 -19.91
N LYS A 116 -2.11 -2.18 -18.97
CA LYS A 116 -3.55 -1.94 -19.10
C LYS A 116 -3.97 -0.50 -18.74
N GLY A 117 -3.02 0.38 -18.42
CA GLY A 117 -3.27 1.78 -18.03
C GLY A 117 -3.88 1.93 -16.64
N MET A 118 -3.85 0.86 -15.83
CA MET A 118 -4.32 0.88 -14.44
C MET A 118 -3.18 1.23 -13.48
N LYS A 119 -3.53 1.54 -12.22
CA LYS A 119 -2.60 1.71 -11.10
C LYS A 119 -2.71 0.54 -10.14
N ILE A 120 -1.63 0.29 -9.41
CA ILE A 120 -1.59 -0.72 -8.36
C ILE A 120 -0.82 -0.19 -7.15
N PHE A 121 -1.31 -0.49 -5.97
CA PHE A 121 -0.60 -0.29 -4.72
C PHE A 121 -0.85 -1.47 -3.77
N MET A 122 0.04 -1.63 -2.82
CA MET A 122 -0.02 -2.69 -1.82
C MET A 122 -0.13 -2.09 -0.43
N ASP A 123 -0.68 -2.84 0.49
CA ASP A 123 -0.64 -2.48 1.90
C ASP A 123 0.79 -2.35 2.40
N LEU A 124 1.04 -1.28 3.14
CA LEU A 124 2.27 -1.07 3.88
C LEU A 124 2.01 -1.33 5.37
N VAL A 125 2.44 -2.48 5.85
CA VAL A 125 2.33 -2.85 7.27
C VAL A 125 3.50 -2.21 8.03
N ALA A 126 3.42 -0.90 8.30
CA ALA A 126 4.52 -0.14 8.90
C ALA A 126 4.45 -0.01 10.43
N GLY A 127 3.33 -0.43 11.05
CA GLY A 127 3.08 -0.23 12.47
C GLY A 127 3.59 -1.33 13.39
N HIS A 128 3.86 -2.52 12.86
CA HIS A 128 4.30 -3.71 13.60
C HIS A 128 4.92 -4.75 12.68
N THR A 129 5.47 -5.80 13.27
CA THR A 129 5.93 -7.02 12.59
C THR A 129 5.37 -8.25 13.30
N SER A 130 5.51 -9.42 12.68
CA SER A 130 5.34 -10.69 13.37
C SER A 130 6.31 -10.82 14.56
N ASP A 131 5.93 -11.58 15.58
CA ASP A 131 6.84 -12.03 16.64
C ASP A 131 7.93 -13.00 16.11
N LYS A 132 7.80 -13.46 14.88
CA LYS A 132 8.81 -14.27 14.16
C LYS A 132 9.74 -13.45 13.29
N HIS A 133 9.47 -12.15 13.15
CA HIS A 133 10.36 -11.29 12.37
C HIS A 133 11.72 -11.14 13.08
N PRO A 134 12.86 -11.15 12.33
CA PRO A 134 14.19 -10.98 12.92
C PRO A 134 14.36 -9.73 13.80
N TRP A 135 13.63 -8.66 13.51
CA TRP A 135 13.66 -7.43 14.33
C TRP A 135 13.01 -7.62 15.71
N PHE A 136 12.07 -8.53 15.84
CA PHE A 136 11.44 -8.84 17.13
C PHE A 136 12.32 -9.79 17.98
N LEU A 137 13.07 -10.67 17.31
CA LEU A 137 13.89 -11.70 17.97
C LEU A 137 15.26 -11.19 18.44
N GLN A 138 15.64 -9.94 18.14
CA GLN A 138 16.88 -9.27 18.60
C GLN A 138 16.72 -8.64 19.97
#